data_abc62ff5f2c4a89c345cd6383c6e25fa
#
_entry.id   abc62ff5f2c4a89c345cd6383c6e25fa
#
_cell.length_a   1.000
_cell.length_b   1.000
_cell.length_c   1.000
_cell.angle_alpha   90.00
_cell.angle_beta   90.00
_cell.angle_gamma   90.00
#
_symmetry.space_group_name_H-M   'P 1'
#
loop_
_entity.id
_entity.type
_entity.pdbx_description
1 polymer ?
#
loop_
_entity_poly.entity_id
_entity_poly.type
_entity_poly.pdbx_seq_one_letter_code
_entity_poly.pdbx_strand_id
1 'polypeptide(L)'
;MTRRITDMRRSGEPLPAGMYRRKRPMRIAIVDDCAPDAKTLEDAIRSHLDKRGRTCELCRFHGGDDLFEATDALAIDLVFLDVFLDGANGIDIAERLRRENYPGLIIFTTVSSEHAVDGFRVRAFHYLTKPFTPDDIAAALDEAIERLAGDETMLRIHDGSAVINVPLSQVRSITADGHYLNLSTASGPLRWRQSFGRLADMVAPYPQLFACNRGIMVNLAHVDDLTDDGCFLMDDGSKLPVRRSSRAEARSRYFDYLFKHARR
;
A
#
# COMPACT_ATOMS: atom_id res chain seq x y z
N MET A 1 -20.81 -24.52 -14.32
CA MET A 1 -19.87 -23.75 -15.18
C MET A 1 -19.29 -22.61 -14.34
N THR A 2 -18.21 -22.89 -13.62
CA THR A 2 -17.59 -21.98 -12.67
C THR A 2 -16.42 -21.30 -13.36
N ARG A 3 -16.60 -20.09 -13.87
CA ARG A 3 -15.48 -19.29 -14.42
C ARG A 3 -14.60 -18.84 -13.25
N ARG A 4 -13.32 -19.22 -13.32
CA ARG A 4 -12.25 -18.83 -12.38
C ARG A 4 -12.12 -17.30 -12.37
N ILE A 5 -12.37 -16.70 -11.20
CA ILE A 5 -12.16 -15.27 -10.90
C ILE A 5 -10.66 -15.07 -10.59
N THR A 6 -9.78 -15.41 -11.52
CA THR A 6 -8.33 -15.35 -11.22
C THR A 6 -7.55 -14.40 -12.14
N ASP A 7 -8.22 -13.54 -12.94
CA ASP A 7 -7.48 -12.74 -13.93
C ASP A 7 -8.08 -11.35 -14.19
N MET A 8 -8.43 -10.60 -13.15
CA MET A 8 -8.95 -9.23 -13.28
C MET A 8 -7.99 -8.14 -12.79
N ARG A 9 -6.70 -8.32 -12.99
CA ARG A 9 -5.70 -7.25 -12.73
C ARG A 9 -4.96 -6.84 -13.99
N ARG A 10 -5.70 -6.57 -15.09
CA ARG A 10 -5.08 -5.94 -16.25
C ARG A 10 -5.14 -4.43 -16.11
N SER A 11 -3.97 -3.79 -16.17
CA SER A 11 -3.75 -2.34 -16.22
C SER A 11 -4.41 -1.72 -17.47
N GLY A 12 -5.74 -1.65 -17.50
CA GLY A 12 -6.46 -1.12 -18.67
C GLY A 12 -7.98 -1.16 -18.56
N GLU A 13 -8.56 -1.85 -17.57
CA GLU A 13 -10.01 -1.86 -17.42
C GLU A 13 -10.54 -0.53 -16.86
N PRO A 14 -11.68 -0.02 -17.39
CA PRO A 14 -12.29 1.20 -16.89
C PRO A 14 -12.76 1.01 -15.44
N LEU A 15 -12.37 1.95 -14.57
CA LEU A 15 -12.82 1.97 -13.19
C LEU A 15 -14.31 2.37 -13.09
N PRO A 16 -15.04 1.88 -12.07
CA PRO A 16 -16.41 2.31 -11.81
C PRO A 16 -16.50 3.84 -11.65
N ALA A 17 -17.65 4.41 -12.02
CA ALA A 17 -17.88 5.85 -11.91
C ALA A 17 -17.67 6.35 -10.46
N GLY A 18 -16.80 7.33 -10.30
CA GLY A 18 -16.41 7.87 -8.99
C GLY A 18 -15.09 7.31 -8.45
N MET A 19 -14.47 6.38 -9.18
CA MET A 19 -13.13 5.88 -8.86
C MET A 19 -12.16 6.18 -10.01
N TYR A 20 -10.89 6.41 -9.69
CA TYR A 20 -9.85 6.63 -10.70
C TYR A 20 -8.49 6.20 -10.12
N ARG A 21 -7.57 5.87 -11.01
CA ARG A 21 -6.16 5.64 -10.63
C ARG A 21 -5.42 6.97 -10.61
N ARG A 22 -4.63 7.18 -9.58
CA ARG A 22 -3.78 8.37 -9.49
C ARG A 22 -2.74 8.34 -10.61
N LYS A 23 -2.66 9.41 -11.39
CA LYS A 23 -1.70 9.55 -12.52
C LYS A 23 -0.43 10.34 -12.13
N ARG A 24 -0.02 10.39 -10.85
CA ARG A 24 1.28 10.99 -10.56
C ARG A 24 2.41 9.99 -10.90
N PRO A 25 3.57 10.48 -11.34
CA PRO A 25 4.73 9.62 -11.50
C PRO A 25 5.08 8.98 -10.14
N MET A 26 5.53 7.72 -10.16
CA MET A 26 6.03 7.03 -8.98
C MET A 26 7.31 7.72 -8.50
N ARG A 27 7.39 8.02 -7.20
CA ARG A 27 8.57 8.63 -6.59
C ARG A 27 9.41 7.56 -5.93
N ILE A 28 10.65 7.43 -6.39
CA ILE A 28 11.61 6.45 -5.91
C ILE A 28 12.79 7.19 -5.29
N ALA A 29 13.16 6.82 -4.07
CA ALA A 29 14.39 7.28 -3.44
C ALA A 29 15.46 6.17 -3.49
N ILE A 30 16.69 6.56 -3.70
CA ILE A 30 17.88 5.74 -3.52
C ILE A 30 18.70 6.40 -2.41
N VAL A 31 18.92 5.68 -1.32
CA VAL A 31 19.73 6.09 -0.17
C VAL A 31 20.96 5.20 -0.11
N ASP A 32 22.08 5.72 -0.56
CA ASP A 32 23.34 4.99 -0.70
C ASP A 32 24.49 6.02 -0.74
N ASP A 33 25.47 5.90 0.13
CA ASP A 33 26.65 6.79 0.22
C ASP A 33 27.69 6.48 -0.86
N CYS A 34 27.64 5.29 -1.47
CA CYS A 34 28.45 4.91 -2.61
C CYS A 34 27.87 5.44 -3.92
N ALA A 35 28.35 6.57 -4.40
CA ALA A 35 27.85 7.21 -5.62
C ALA A 35 27.86 6.29 -6.87
N PRO A 36 28.87 5.41 -7.11
CA PRO A 36 28.85 4.42 -8.18
C PRO A 36 27.70 3.41 -8.06
N ASP A 37 27.42 2.88 -6.86
CA ASP A 37 26.35 1.92 -6.61
C ASP A 37 24.99 2.56 -6.82
N ALA A 38 24.78 3.75 -6.22
CA ALA A 38 23.57 4.55 -6.41
C ALA A 38 23.32 4.84 -7.90
N LYS A 39 24.36 5.16 -8.66
CA LYS A 39 24.24 5.43 -10.09
C LYS A 39 23.87 4.18 -10.88
N THR A 40 24.51 3.05 -10.57
CA THR A 40 24.21 1.76 -11.22
C THR A 40 22.75 1.37 -10.99
N LEU A 41 22.26 1.51 -9.76
CA LEU A 41 20.88 1.24 -9.40
C LEU A 41 19.92 2.20 -10.12
N GLU A 42 20.22 3.49 -10.14
CA GLU A 42 19.43 4.49 -10.87
C GLU A 42 19.28 4.13 -12.36
N ASP A 43 20.40 3.82 -13.03
CA ASP A 43 20.41 3.51 -14.46
C ASP A 43 19.60 2.24 -14.76
N ALA A 44 19.70 1.22 -13.91
CA ALA A 44 18.92 -0.01 -14.05
C ALA A 44 17.41 0.25 -13.85
N ILE A 45 17.01 1.03 -12.83
CA ILE A 45 15.62 1.41 -12.57
C ILE A 45 15.06 2.19 -13.78
N ARG A 46 15.77 3.22 -14.25
CA ARG A 46 15.33 4.02 -15.41
C ARG A 46 15.17 3.15 -16.66
N SER A 47 16.19 2.36 -16.98
CA SER A 47 16.16 1.48 -18.15
C SER A 47 14.98 0.50 -18.12
N HIS A 48 14.67 -0.06 -16.95
CA HIS A 48 13.57 -0.99 -16.79
C HIS A 48 12.20 -0.30 -16.96
N LEU A 49 12.00 0.87 -16.34
CA LEU A 49 10.76 1.63 -16.42
C LEU A 49 10.52 2.16 -17.84
N ASP A 50 11.56 2.68 -18.51
CA ASP A 50 11.47 3.18 -19.88
C ASP A 50 11.03 2.08 -20.87
N LYS A 51 11.57 0.85 -20.74
CA LYS A 51 11.14 -0.31 -21.53
C LYS A 51 9.66 -0.63 -21.36
N ARG A 52 9.06 -0.25 -20.23
CA ARG A 52 7.64 -0.45 -19.92
C ARG A 52 6.76 0.78 -20.17
N GLY A 53 7.33 1.85 -20.73
CA GLY A 53 6.62 3.12 -20.97
C GLY A 53 6.14 3.79 -19.69
N ARG A 54 6.83 3.59 -18.56
CA ARG A 54 6.52 4.17 -17.25
C ARG A 54 7.50 5.27 -16.91
N THR A 55 7.01 6.33 -16.30
CA THR A 55 7.84 7.43 -15.78
C THR A 55 7.90 7.39 -14.26
N CYS A 56 9.05 7.75 -13.69
CA CYS A 56 9.23 7.93 -12.25
C CYS A 56 10.00 9.24 -11.97
N GLU A 57 9.79 9.76 -10.78
CA GLU A 57 10.68 10.76 -10.16
C GLU A 57 11.70 10.00 -9.31
N LEU A 58 12.98 10.14 -9.61
CA LEU A 58 14.07 9.49 -8.93
C LEU A 58 14.89 10.52 -8.16
N CYS A 59 15.02 10.32 -6.83
CA CYS A 59 15.81 11.16 -5.93
C CYS A 59 16.93 10.31 -5.33
N ARG A 60 18.13 10.89 -5.18
CA ARG A 60 19.26 10.24 -4.51
C ARG A 60 19.60 11.01 -3.23
N PHE A 61 19.93 10.25 -2.20
CA PHE A 61 20.33 10.72 -0.88
C PHE A 61 21.59 9.97 -0.46
N HIS A 62 22.53 10.65 0.17
CA HIS A 62 23.75 10.02 0.71
C HIS A 62 23.52 9.31 2.02
N GLY A 63 22.47 9.69 2.75
CA GLY A 63 22.17 9.12 4.04
C GLY A 63 20.77 9.48 4.54
N GLY A 64 20.49 9.07 5.80
CA GLY A 64 19.20 9.29 6.42
C GLY A 64 18.88 10.76 6.66
N ASP A 65 19.86 11.55 7.03
CA ASP A 65 19.65 12.98 7.34
C ASP A 65 19.17 13.72 6.09
N ASP A 66 19.82 13.51 4.94
CA ASP A 66 19.41 14.09 3.66
C ASP A 66 17.97 13.68 3.29
N LEU A 67 17.62 12.39 3.53
CA LEU A 67 16.29 11.87 3.27
C LEU A 67 15.24 12.56 4.14
N PHE A 68 15.51 12.74 5.43
CA PHE A 68 14.56 13.34 6.38
C PHE A 68 14.48 14.86 6.26
N GLU A 69 15.53 15.54 5.79
CA GLU A 69 15.50 16.96 5.48
C GLU A 69 14.68 17.26 4.21
N ALA A 70 14.52 16.29 3.33
CA ALA A 70 13.66 16.44 2.17
C ALA A 70 12.20 16.62 2.61
N THR A 71 11.61 17.77 2.28
CA THR A 71 10.25 18.18 2.70
C THR A 71 9.15 17.18 2.36
N ASP A 72 9.44 16.23 1.47
CA ASP A 72 8.48 15.26 0.92
C ASP A 72 8.85 13.80 1.18
N ALA A 73 9.68 13.50 2.20
CA ALA A 73 10.13 12.12 2.47
C ALA A 73 8.96 11.12 2.58
N LEU A 74 7.85 11.53 3.19
CA LEU A 74 6.65 10.68 3.33
C LEU A 74 5.85 10.53 2.03
N ALA A 75 6.14 11.32 0.99
CA ALA A 75 5.48 11.23 -0.32
C ALA A 75 6.25 10.33 -1.32
N ILE A 76 7.34 9.71 -0.89
CA ILE A 76 8.09 8.71 -1.67
C ILE A 76 7.30 7.41 -1.66
N ASP A 77 7.19 6.73 -2.79
CA ASP A 77 6.43 5.48 -2.90
C ASP A 77 7.30 4.26 -2.62
N LEU A 78 8.59 4.34 -2.99
CA LEU A 78 9.56 3.25 -2.86
C LEU A 78 10.93 3.82 -2.47
N VAL A 79 11.54 3.25 -1.44
CA VAL A 79 12.92 3.56 -1.04
C VAL A 79 13.79 2.33 -1.26
N PHE A 80 14.85 2.49 -2.05
CA PHE A 80 16.01 1.60 -2.03
C PHE A 80 16.97 2.14 -0.99
N LEU A 81 17.33 1.34 0.00
CA LEU A 81 18.07 1.77 1.18
C LEU A 81 19.25 0.85 1.43
N ASP A 82 20.46 1.39 1.33
CA ASP A 82 21.62 0.61 1.76
C ASP A 82 21.60 0.38 3.26
N VAL A 83 21.93 -0.86 3.65
CA VAL A 83 22.05 -1.22 5.07
C VAL A 83 23.32 -0.61 5.67
N PHE A 84 24.40 -0.55 4.91
CA PHE A 84 25.70 -0.05 5.37
C PHE A 84 25.98 1.32 4.78
N LEU A 85 25.69 2.35 5.55
CA LEU A 85 25.96 3.76 5.22
C LEU A 85 27.06 4.31 6.10
N ASP A 86 27.83 5.28 5.60
CA ASP A 86 28.84 5.96 6.37
C ASP A 86 28.21 6.66 7.61
N GLY A 87 28.58 6.18 8.81
CA GLY A 87 28.13 6.73 10.07
C GLY A 87 26.67 6.42 10.47
N ALA A 88 25.94 5.61 9.68
CA ALA A 88 24.55 5.24 9.96
C ALA A 88 24.24 3.80 9.53
N ASN A 89 23.19 3.22 10.14
CA ASN A 89 22.65 1.93 9.73
C ASN A 89 21.31 2.15 9.01
N GLY A 90 21.18 1.63 7.79
CA GLY A 90 19.94 1.73 7.02
C GLY A 90 18.72 1.13 7.74
N ILE A 91 18.94 0.15 8.63
CA ILE A 91 17.86 -0.43 9.43
C ILE A 91 17.29 0.62 10.40
N ASP A 92 18.14 1.42 11.05
CA ASP A 92 17.72 2.48 11.96
C ASP A 92 16.93 3.57 11.22
N ILE A 93 17.35 3.88 9.98
CA ILE A 93 16.64 4.81 9.09
C ILE A 93 15.26 4.25 8.75
N ALA A 94 15.16 2.97 8.40
CA ALA A 94 13.89 2.30 8.12
C ALA A 94 12.98 2.27 9.35
N GLU A 95 13.52 2.02 10.55
CA GLU A 95 12.76 2.09 11.81
C GLU A 95 12.22 3.49 12.06
N ARG A 96 13.02 4.53 11.80
CA ARG A 96 12.57 5.93 11.91
C ARG A 96 11.46 6.23 10.91
N LEU A 97 11.58 5.82 9.63
CA LEU A 97 10.53 5.96 8.64
C LEU A 97 9.21 5.31 9.11
N ARG A 98 9.28 4.09 9.66
CA ARG A 98 8.08 3.40 10.18
C ARG A 98 7.47 4.08 11.40
N ARG A 99 8.29 4.61 12.32
CA ARG A 99 7.80 5.41 13.45
C ARG A 99 7.11 6.70 13.01
N GLU A 100 7.54 7.29 11.91
CA GLU A 100 6.91 8.47 11.29
C GLU A 100 5.74 8.09 10.37
N ASN A 101 5.28 6.83 10.41
CA ASN A 101 4.16 6.30 9.61
C ASN A 101 4.40 6.36 8.09
N TYR A 102 5.63 6.23 7.63
CA TYR A 102 5.93 6.12 6.22
C TYR A 102 5.19 4.91 5.59
N PRO A 103 4.28 5.14 4.63
CA PRO A 103 3.45 4.08 4.06
C PRO A 103 4.13 3.36 2.89
N GLY A 104 5.21 3.92 2.34
CA GLY A 104 5.86 3.42 1.14
C GLY A 104 6.62 2.11 1.36
N LEU A 105 7.04 1.51 0.26
CA LEU A 105 7.82 0.29 0.28
C LEU A 105 9.29 0.57 0.56
N ILE A 106 9.96 -0.34 1.26
CA ILE A 106 11.40 -0.30 1.52
C ILE A 106 12.03 -1.56 0.94
N ILE A 107 12.97 -1.39 0.02
CA ILE A 107 13.84 -2.44 -0.48
C ILE A 107 15.25 -2.16 0.06
N PHE A 108 15.78 -3.08 0.84
CA PHE A 108 17.17 -2.96 1.27
C PHE A 108 18.13 -3.39 0.16
N THR A 109 19.23 -2.65 0.04
CA THR A 109 20.41 -3.04 -0.73
C THR A 109 21.57 -3.32 0.26
N THR A 110 22.31 -4.40 0.10
CA THR A 110 23.33 -4.77 1.09
C THR A 110 24.38 -5.70 0.51
N VAL A 111 25.59 -5.66 1.05
CA VAL A 111 26.66 -6.60 0.74
C VAL A 111 26.55 -7.93 1.51
N SER A 112 25.68 -8.03 2.54
CA SER A 112 25.51 -9.22 3.38
C SER A 112 24.04 -9.54 3.60
N SER A 113 23.69 -10.81 3.58
CA SER A 113 22.37 -11.32 3.91
C SER A 113 22.14 -11.52 5.42
N GLU A 114 23.15 -11.30 6.26
CA GLU A 114 23.06 -11.55 7.71
C GLU A 114 22.02 -10.66 8.42
N HIS A 115 21.75 -9.47 7.87
CA HIS A 115 20.76 -8.52 8.39
C HIS A 115 19.34 -8.73 7.85
N ALA A 116 19.11 -9.78 7.06
CA ALA A 116 17.77 -10.08 6.55
C ALA A 116 16.74 -10.32 7.68
N VAL A 117 17.18 -10.82 8.84
CA VAL A 117 16.33 -11.04 10.02
C VAL A 117 15.85 -9.70 10.64
N ASP A 118 16.70 -8.68 10.64
CA ASP A 118 16.36 -7.36 11.19
C ASP A 118 15.33 -6.63 10.33
N GLY A 119 15.29 -6.91 9.05
CA GLY A 119 14.32 -6.32 8.13
C GLY A 119 12.88 -6.76 8.35
N PHE A 120 12.62 -7.90 8.99
CA PHE A 120 11.27 -8.26 9.40
C PHE A 120 10.68 -7.25 10.38
N ARG A 121 11.51 -6.65 11.23
CA ARG A 121 11.07 -5.64 12.24
C ARG A 121 10.55 -4.37 11.59
N VAL A 122 11.13 -3.96 10.45
CA VAL A 122 10.77 -2.73 9.73
C VAL A 122 9.81 -2.97 8.57
N ARG A 123 9.29 -4.21 8.41
CA ARG A 123 8.42 -4.59 7.31
C ARG A 123 9.04 -4.22 5.95
N ALA A 124 10.29 -4.62 5.76
CA ALA A 124 10.95 -4.49 4.46
C ALA A 124 10.16 -5.27 3.40
N PHE A 125 10.04 -4.68 2.23
CA PHE A 125 9.34 -5.31 1.12
C PHE A 125 10.23 -6.34 0.41
N HIS A 126 11.52 -6.01 0.24
CA HIS A 126 12.48 -6.88 -0.44
C HIS A 126 13.91 -6.61 0.02
N TYR A 127 14.83 -7.55 -0.31
CA TYR A 127 16.27 -7.43 -0.11
C TYR A 127 17.00 -7.71 -1.42
N LEU A 128 17.95 -6.84 -1.79
CA LEU A 128 18.85 -7.02 -2.90
C LEU A 128 20.29 -7.11 -2.38
N THR A 129 20.96 -8.23 -2.65
CA THR A 129 22.36 -8.42 -2.26
C THR A 129 23.28 -7.89 -3.34
N LYS A 130 24.22 -7.01 -2.98
CA LYS A 130 25.27 -6.51 -3.88
C LYS A 130 26.33 -7.60 -4.15
N PRO A 131 26.82 -7.75 -5.38
CA PRO A 131 26.41 -7.05 -6.58
C PRO A 131 25.10 -7.61 -7.13
N PHE A 132 24.14 -6.75 -7.39
CA PHE A 132 22.85 -7.12 -7.99
C PHE A 132 22.91 -7.01 -9.52
N THR A 133 22.20 -7.89 -10.19
CA THR A 133 22.04 -7.84 -11.65
C THR A 133 20.87 -6.94 -12.04
N PRO A 134 20.81 -6.46 -13.31
CA PRO A 134 19.63 -5.77 -13.82
C PRO A 134 18.33 -6.58 -13.69
N ASP A 135 18.41 -7.91 -13.76
CA ASP A 135 17.22 -8.78 -13.61
C ASP A 135 16.74 -8.85 -12.16
N ASP A 136 17.63 -8.83 -11.17
CA ASP A 136 17.25 -8.77 -9.76
C ASP A 136 16.50 -7.47 -9.44
N ILE A 137 17.04 -6.34 -9.95
CA ILE A 137 16.40 -5.03 -9.80
C ILE A 137 15.03 -5.02 -10.51
N ALA A 138 14.97 -5.57 -11.72
CA ALA A 138 13.75 -5.64 -12.51
C ALA A 138 12.66 -6.43 -11.79
N ALA A 139 12.99 -7.61 -11.23
CA ALA A 139 12.06 -8.45 -10.50
C ALA A 139 11.51 -7.74 -9.26
N ALA A 140 12.39 -7.19 -8.42
CA ALA A 140 11.99 -6.46 -7.22
C ALA A 140 11.15 -5.21 -7.53
N LEU A 141 11.49 -4.50 -8.62
CA LEU A 141 10.76 -3.31 -9.05
C LEU A 141 9.37 -3.67 -9.61
N ASP A 142 9.25 -4.77 -10.35
CA ASP A 142 7.95 -5.25 -10.87
C ASP A 142 7.01 -5.63 -9.74
N GLU A 143 7.50 -6.36 -8.74
CA GLU A 143 6.71 -6.70 -7.55
C GLU A 143 6.30 -5.45 -6.77
N ALA A 144 7.21 -4.49 -6.60
CA ALA A 144 6.92 -3.22 -5.94
C ALA A 144 5.86 -2.41 -6.71
N ILE A 145 5.97 -2.36 -8.05
CA ILE A 145 4.98 -1.70 -8.91
C ILE A 145 3.61 -2.37 -8.81
N GLU A 146 3.55 -3.70 -8.81
CA GLU A 146 2.29 -4.42 -8.62
C GLU A 146 1.68 -4.10 -7.25
N ARG A 147 2.49 -4.06 -6.22
CA ARG A 147 2.07 -3.73 -4.86
C ARG A 147 1.52 -2.31 -4.78
N LEU A 148 2.27 -1.33 -5.31
CA LEU A 148 1.87 0.08 -5.34
C LEU A 148 0.68 0.33 -6.26
N ALA A 149 0.58 -0.35 -7.40
CA ALA A 149 -0.56 -0.22 -8.31
C ALA A 149 -1.88 -0.74 -7.68
N GLY A 150 -1.80 -1.67 -6.73
CA GLY A 150 -2.96 -2.14 -5.96
C GLY A 150 -3.51 -1.06 -5.01
N ASP A 151 -2.67 -0.11 -4.57
CA ASP A 151 -3.01 0.86 -3.53
C ASP A 151 -3.43 2.24 -4.06
N GLU A 152 -3.31 2.50 -5.37
CA GLU A 152 -3.62 3.84 -5.94
C GLU A 152 -5.06 4.01 -6.44
N THR A 153 -5.96 3.13 -6.09
CA THR A 153 -7.38 3.37 -6.38
C THR A 153 -7.91 4.45 -5.47
N MET A 154 -8.37 5.53 -6.07
CA MET A 154 -8.93 6.68 -5.36
C MET A 154 -10.45 6.61 -5.38
N LEU A 155 -11.06 6.82 -4.23
CA LEU A 155 -12.48 7.05 -4.09
C LEU A 155 -12.75 8.56 -4.15
N ARG A 156 -13.51 9.00 -5.16
CA ARG A 156 -13.93 10.40 -5.28
C ARG A 156 -15.19 10.64 -4.48
N ILE A 157 -15.07 11.45 -3.43
CA ILE A 157 -16.14 11.80 -2.51
C ILE A 157 -16.57 13.23 -2.80
N HIS A 158 -17.88 13.46 -2.86
CA HIS A 158 -18.45 14.80 -2.95
C HIS A 158 -19.00 15.16 -1.56
N ASP A 159 -18.39 16.16 -0.93
CA ASP A 159 -18.85 16.75 0.33
C ASP A 159 -19.29 18.21 0.06
N GLY A 160 -20.59 18.39 -0.12
CA GLY A 160 -21.13 19.68 -0.58
C GLY A 160 -20.55 20.09 -1.93
N SER A 161 -19.84 21.22 -1.99
CA SER A 161 -19.16 21.72 -3.18
C SER A 161 -17.71 21.20 -3.32
N ALA A 162 -17.17 20.58 -2.29
CA ALA A 162 -15.80 20.05 -2.29
C ALA A 162 -15.74 18.66 -2.92
N VAL A 163 -14.67 18.40 -3.67
CA VAL A 163 -14.32 17.07 -4.19
C VAL A 163 -13.08 16.60 -3.45
N ILE A 164 -13.24 15.56 -2.66
CA ILE A 164 -12.16 14.94 -1.89
C ILE A 164 -11.80 13.61 -2.55
N ASN A 165 -10.52 13.41 -2.79
CA ASN A 165 -10.01 12.17 -3.36
C ASN A 165 -9.32 11.38 -2.27
N VAL A 166 -9.89 10.21 -1.92
CA VAL A 166 -9.42 9.36 -0.83
C VAL A 166 -8.80 8.10 -1.40
N PRO A 167 -7.52 7.81 -1.11
CA PRO A 167 -6.95 6.51 -1.42
C PRO A 167 -7.76 5.39 -0.77
N LEU A 168 -8.09 4.36 -1.54
CA LEU A 168 -8.86 3.24 -1.02
C LEU A 168 -8.11 2.49 0.10
N SER A 169 -6.77 2.52 0.04
CA SER A 169 -5.88 2.00 1.08
C SER A 169 -6.01 2.74 2.41
N GLN A 170 -6.42 4.00 2.42
CA GLN A 170 -6.61 4.79 3.64
C GLN A 170 -8.00 4.63 4.26
N VAL A 171 -8.92 4.01 3.55
CA VAL A 171 -10.27 3.77 4.07
C VAL A 171 -10.26 2.54 4.98
N ARG A 172 -10.55 2.72 6.27
CA ARG A 172 -10.67 1.65 7.26
C ARG A 172 -12.03 0.98 7.22
N SER A 173 -13.05 1.79 7.29
CA SER A 173 -14.43 1.32 7.29
C SER A 173 -15.38 2.36 6.74
N ILE A 174 -16.56 1.91 6.31
CA ILE A 174 -17.65 2.77 5.83
C ILE A 174 -18.94 2.31 6.49
N THR A 175 -19.66 3.25 7.11
CA THR A 175 -20.93 2.98 7.76
C THR A 175 -22.04 3.85 7.18
N ALA A 176 -23.20 3.26 6.94
CA ALA A 176 -24.37 3.97 6.45
C ALA A 176 -25.10 4.69 7.59
N ASP A 177 -25.47 5.95 7.35
CA ASP A 177 -26.26 6.79 8.23
C ASP A 177 -27.31 7.55 7.40
N GLY A 178 -28.49 6.99 7.29
CA GLY A 178 -29.56 7.54 6.45
C GLY A 178 -29.15 7.62 4.98
N HIS A 179 -29.06 8.84 4.45
CA HIS A 179 -28.63 9.12 3.08
C HIS A 179 -27.12 9.38 2.94
N TYR A 180 -26.37 9.20 4.01
CA TYR A 180 -24.94 9.46 4.07
C TYR A 180 -24.17 8.19 4.39
N LEU A 181 -22.92 8.19 3.95
CA LEU A 181 -21.90 7.24 4.34
C LEU A 181 -20.86 7.99 5.19
N ASN A 182 -20.57 7.44 6.36
CA ASN A 182 -19.46 7.90 7.21
C ASN A 182 -18.27 6.99 6.96
N LEU A 183 -17.16 7.57 6.51
CA LEU A 183 -15.91 6.86 6.24
C LEU A 183 -14.94 7.11 7.40
N SER A 184 -14.43 6.05 8.02
CA SER A 184 -13.23 6.11 8.86
C SER A 184 -12.03 5.99 7.95
N THR A 185 -11.14 6.99 7.99
CA THR A 185 -9.90 6.98 7.19
C THR A 185 -8.67 7.26 8.06
N ALA A 186 -7.48 6.96 7.54
CA ALA A 186 -6.24 7.27 8.23
C ALA A 186 -6.04 8.79 8.45
N SER A 187 -6.63 9.62 7.59
CA SER A 187 -6.56 11.10 7.67
C SER A 187 -7.71 11.72 8.46
N GLY A 188 -8.61 10.92 9.03
CA GLY A 188 -9.78 11.37 9.79
C GLY A 188 -11.11 10.96 9.16
N PRO A 189 -12.22 11.25 9.85
CA PRO A 189 -13.54 10.87 9.37
C PRO A 189 -14.00 11.78 8.21
N LEU A 190 -14.69 11.17 7.24
CA LEU A 190 -15.32 11.87 6.13
C LEU A 190 -16.80 11.50 6.04
N ARG A 191 -17.62 12.41 5.53
CA ARG A 191 -19.03 12.17 5.28
C ARG A 191 -19.36 12.33 3.81
N TRP A 192 -20.07 11.36 3.24
CA TRP A 192 -20.38 11.33 1.82
C TRP A 192 -21.87 11.06 1.58
N ARG A 193 -22.53 11.91 0.82
CA ARG A 193 -23.92 11.68 0.43
C ARG A 193 -23.97 10.65 -0.70
N GLN A 194 -24.18 9.40 -0.35
CA GLN A 194 -24.23 8.27 -1.28
C GLN A 194 -25.02 7.12 -0.66
N SER A 195 -25.64 6.27 -1.50
CA SER A 195 -26.27 5.05 -1.03
C SER A 195 -25.25 3.93 -0.83
N PHE A 196 -25.46 3.10 0.18
CA PHE A 196 -24.60 1.96 0.48
C PHE A 196 -24.59 0.93 -0.66
N GLY A 197 -25.73 0.71 -1.35
CA GLY A 197 -25.79 -0.19 -2.49
C GLY A 197 -24.90 0.27 -3.64
N ARG A 198 -24.95 1.56 -4.01
CA ARG A 198 -24.09 2.11 -5.06
C ARG A 198 -22.60 2.05 -4.68
N LEU A 199 -22.26 2.27 -3.41
CA LEU A 199 -20.90 2.05 -2.93
C LEU A 199 -20.49 0.59 -3.12
N ALA A 200 -21.34 -0.36 -2.70
CA ALA A 200 -21.03 -1.80 -2.83
C ALA A 200 -20.77 -2.21 -4.29
N ASP A 201 -21.56 -1.68 -5.23
CA ASP A 201 -21.34 -1.92 -6.67
C ASP A 201 -20.00 -1.32 -7.14
N MET A 202 -19.66 -0.10 -6.71
CA MET A 202 -18.42 0.58 -7.07
C MET A 202 -17.19 -0.19 -6.57
N VAL A 203 -17.26 -0.76 -5.37
CA VAL A 203 -16.11 -1.42 -4.74
C VAL A 203 -16.11 -2.94 -4.90
N ALA A 204 -17.07 -3.50 -5.62
CA ALA A 204 -17.15 -4.94 -5.90
C ALA A 204 -15.84 -5.56 -6.48
N PRO A 205 -15.06 -4.84 -7.34
CA PRO A 205 -13.77 -5.35 -7.83
C PRO A 205 -12.67 -5.44 -6.78
N TYR A 206 -12.86 -4.87 -5.59
CA TYR A 206 -11.83 -4.75 -4.54
C TYR A 206 -12.11 -5.74 -3.41
N PRO A 207 -11.50 -6.94 -3.43
CA PRO A 207 -11.81 -8.02 -2.49
C PRO A 207 -11.45 -7.70 -1.03
N GLN A 208 -10.58 -6.71 -0.80
CA GLN A 208 -10.28 -6.23 0.55
C GLN A 208 -11.45 -5.47 1.18
N LEU A 209 -12.38 -4.92 0.41
CA LEU A 209 -13.57 -4.28 0.92
C LEU A 209 -14.70 -5.29 1.07
N PHE A 210 -15.13 -5.49 2.29
CA PHE A 210 -16.12 -6.50 2.65
C PHE A 210 -17.31 -5.88 3.39
N ALA A 211 -18.52 -6.07 2.83
CA ALA A 211 -19.77 -5.68 3.50
C ALA A 211 -20.11 -6.71 4.60
N CYS A 212 -19.67 -6.45 5.82
CA CYS A 212 -19.77 -7.39 6.94
C CYS A 212 -21.13 -7.35 7.64
N ASN A 213 -21.88 -6.25 7.49
CA ASN A 213 -23.21 -6.09 8.06
C ASN A 213 -24.09 -5.17 7.18
N ARG A 214 -25.37 -5.05 7.51
CA ARG A 214 -26.28 -4.12 6.82
C ARG A 214 -25.78 -2.68 7.03
N GLY A 215 -25.30 -2.07 5.95
CA GLY A 215 -24.77 -0.71 5.99
C GLY A 215 -23.39 -0.58 6.64
N ILE A 216 -22.63 -1.68 6.81
CA ILE A 216 -21.26 -1.65 7.33
C ILE A 216 -20.34 -2.39 6.36
N MET A 217 -19.32 -1.71 5.92
CA MET A 217 -18.24 -2.24 5.09
C MET A 217 -16.90 -2.01 5.80
N VAL A 218 -16.05 -3.02 5.80
CA VAL A 218 -14.69 -2.96 6.36
C VAL A 218 -13.66 -3.14 5.25
N ASN A 219 -12.50 -2.55 5.42
CA ASN A 219 -11.32 -2.87 4.64
C ASN A 219 -10.50 -3.89 5.43
N LEU A 220 -10.38 -5.09 4.89
CA LEU A 220 -9.65 -6.19 5.53
C LEU A 220 -8.16 -5.89 5.74
N ALA A 221 -7.61 -4.91 5.02
CA ALA A 221 -6.24 -4.42 5.21
C ALA A 221 -6.04 -3.71 6.57
N HIS A 222 -7.12 -3.23 7.17
CA HIS A 222 -7.14 -2.50 8.45
C HIS A 222 -7.81 -3.29 9.58
N VAL A 223 -8.02 -4.59 9.38
CA VAL A 223 -8.55 -5.48 10.41
C VAL A 223 -7.38 -6.12 11.16
N ASP A 224 -7.33 -5.90 12.46
CA ASP A 224 -6.36 -6.53 13.36
C ASP A 224 -6.82 -7.92 13.78
N ASP A 225 -8.14 -8.10 14.04
CA ASP A 225 -8.67 -9.37 14.52
C ASP A 225 -10.17 -9.53 14.21
N LEU A 226 -10.62 -10.79 14.20
CA LEU A 226 -12.02 -11.17 14.22
C LEU A 226 -12.35 -11.79 15.57
N THR A 227 -12.96 -11.00 16.44
CA THR A 227 -13.23 -11.34 17.84
C THR A 227 -14.28 -12.46 17.99
N ASP A 228 -14.26 -13.19 19.10
CA ASP A 228 -15.16 -14.31 19.38
C ASP A 228 -16.63 -13.89 19.45
N ASP A 229 -16.93 -12.65 19.85
CA ASP A 229 -18.27 -12.05 19.85
C ASP A 229 -18.78 -11.74 18.44
N GLY A 230 -17.91 -11.89 17.42
CA GLY A 230 -18.23 -11.74 16.00
C GLY A 230 -18.19 -10.29 15.54
N CYS A 231 -17.20 -9.56 16.00
CA CYS A 231 -16.87 -8.21 15.49
C CYS A 231 -15.51 -8.21 14.83
N PHE A 232 -15.30 -7.38 13.82
CA PHE A 232 -13.98 -7.01 13.37
C PHE A 232 -13.41 -5.94 14.31
N LEU A 233 -12.21 -6.19 14.83
CA LEU A 233 -11.39 -5.21 15.53
C LEU A 233 -10.52 -4.51 14.47
N MET A 234 -10.65 -3.19 14.36
CA MET A 234 -9.90 -2.40 13.40
C MET A 234 -8.61 -1.87 14.02
N ASP A 235 -7.64 -1.47 13.18
CA ASP A 235 -6.34 -0.90 13.58
C ASP A 235 -6.45 0.43 14.37
N ASP A 236 -7.60 1.08 14.33
CA ASP A 236 -7.92 2.27 15.15
C ASP A 236 -8.61 1.91 16.48
N GLY A 237 -8.72 0.63 16.80
CA GLY A 237 -9.37 0.10 18.01
C GLY A 237 -10.89 0.04 17.93
N SER A 238 -11.51 0.49 16.84
CA SER A 238 -12.97 0.40 16.66
C SER A 238 -13.42 -1.05 16.46
N LYS A 239 -14.62 -1.40 16.96
CA LYS A 239 -15.24 -2.71 16.80
C LYS A 239 -16.44 -2.61 15.89
N LEU A 240 -16.47 -3.37 14.82
CA LEU A 240 -17.53 -3.37 13.83
C LEU A 240 -18.25 -4.73 13.80
N PRO A 241 -19.56 -4.78 14.10
CA PRO A 241 -20.28 -6.04 14.22
C PRO A 241 -20.46 -6.71 12.87
N VAL A 242 -20.16 -8.01 12.81
CA VAL A 242 -20.42 -8.87 11.66
C VAL A 242 -21.80 -9.49 11.79
N ARG A 243 -22.62 -9.38 10.75
CA ARG A 243 -23.94 -10.01 10.70
C ARG A 243 -23.80 -11.53 10.93
N ARG A 244 -24.66 -12.08 11.78
CA ARG A 244 -24.60 -13.50 12.18
C ARG A 244 -24.57 -14.48 10.99
N SER A 245 -25.36 -14.19 9.95
CA SER A 245 -25.38 -15.00 8.71
C SER A 245 -24.13 -14.86 7.85
N SER A 246 -23.30 -13.82 8.06
CA SER A 246 -22.09 -13.54 7.29
C SER A 246 -20.80 -13.91 8.04
N ARG A 247 -20.88 -14.44 9.28
CA ARG A 247 -19.69 -14.74 10.09
C ARG A 247 -18.75 -15.77 9.46
N ALA A 248 -19.31 -16.82 8.85
CA ALA A 248 -18.51 -17.83 8.17
C ALA A 248 -17.77 -17.23 6.95
N GLU A 249 -18.48 -16.43 6.16
CA GLU A 249 -17.89 -15.72 5.01
C GLU A 249 -16.83 -14.70 5.46
N ALA A 250 -17.12 -13.92 6.51
CA ALA A 250 -16.19 -12.93 7.07
C ALA A 250 -14.88 -13.59 7.49
N ARG A 251 -14.97 -14.72 8.19
CA ARG A 251 -13.80 -15.51 8.62
C ARG A 251 -13.00 -16.01 7.41
N SER A 252 -13.67 -16.61 6.43
CA SER A 252 -13.01 -17.11 5.21
C SER A 252 -12.30 -15.98 4.47
N ARG A 253 -12.99 -14.85 4.23
CA ARG A 253 -12.39 -13.70 3.51
C ARG A 253 -11.22 -13.08 4.26
N TYR A 254 -11.32 -12.97 5.58
CA TYR A 254 -10.24 -12.42 6.40
C TYR A 254 -9.00 -13.31 6.36
N PHE A 255 -9.15 -14.61 6.56
CA PHE A 255 -8.03 -15.55 6.44
C PHE A 255 -7.47 -15.62 5.03
N ASP A 256 -8.32 -15.65 3.99
CA ASP A 256 -7.86 -15.61 2.60
C ASP A 256 -7.06 -14.32 2.31
N TYR A 257 -7.49 -13.19 2.90
CA TYR A 257 -6.75 -11.94 2.80
C TYR A 257 -5.40 -12.05 3.49
N LEU A 258 -5.35 -12.53 4.74
CA LEU A 258 -4.10 -12.71 5.49
C LEU A 258 -3.15 -13.66 4.76
N PHE A 259 -3.63 -14.83 4.30
CA PHE A 259 -2.79 -15.79 3.59
C PHE A 259 -2.22 -15.26 2.27
N LYS A 260 -2.98 -14.47 1.55
CA LYS A 260 -2.50 -13.83 0.31
C LYS A 260 -1.44 -12.76 0.56
N HIS A 261 -1.46 -12.10 1.72
CA HIS A 261 -0.57 -11.00 2.06
C HIS A 261 0.56 -11.42 3.02
N ALA A 262 0.44 -12.57 3.72
CA ALA A 262 1.50 -13.15 4.55
C ALA A 262 2.54 -13.97 3.75
N ARG A 263 2.23 -14.34 2.50
CA ARG A 263 3.14 -15.03 1.58
C ARG A 263 3.88 -14.08 0.63
N ARG A 264 3.83 -12.77 0.92
CA ARG A 264 4.52 -11.76 0.11
C ARG A 264 5.43 -10.91 0.97
#